data_50741ae92d1b57b508a1287e24a2a205
#
_entry.id   50741ae92d1b57b508a1287e24a2a205
#
_cell.length_a   1.000
_cell.length_b   1.000
_cell.length_c   1.000
_cell.angle_alpha   90.00
_cell.angle_beta   90.00
_cell.angle_gamma   90.00
#
_symmetry.space_group_name_H-M   'P 1'
#
loop_
_entity.id
_entity.type
_entity.pdbx_description
1 polymer ?
#
loop_
_entity_poly.entity_id
_entity_poly.type
_entity_poly.pdbx_seq_one_letter_code
_entity_poly.pdbx_strand_id
1 'polypeptide(L)'
;MKLKPGKLPPDLLQKLVEGFVIHDSVSIGPGIGFDSAVIDIGKEYLVVTSDPITFVTEDIGYYTVAVNINDIAVTGAEPSFMTLTVLISQEDADSEKVSKIFNDVRNTAREYGISVIGGHTEVTPSIESTITSATMMGFVEKHKLVRQDGAKPGDVVVMMGLAGVEGTSIIARELDLSGSFSTEEIERMKNFYRDPGIIILDKVRCLKKFTTPTSMHDPTEGGIAQAIHELARASNTGFLIEFEKIPVHPLTLKLSKILDFNYLGLISSGSLIATVKESEVSRISCPDLKIIGKVTEKSSGVKLLRQGRVEDLPRFPQDEITKILA
;
A
#
# COMPACT_ATOMS: atom_id res chain seq x y z
N MET A 1 20.24 -19.41 10.43
CA MET A 1 18.76 -19.50 10.42
C MET A 1 18.32 -19.24 8.98
N LYS A 2 17.53 -20.13 8.35
CA LYS A 2 16.96 -19.84 7.02
C LYS A 2 15.82 -18.83 7.17
N LEU A 3 15.82 -17.80 6.35
CA LEU A 3 14.72 -16.83 6.25
C LEU A 3 13.57 -17.44 5.44
N LYS A 4 12.36 -17.04 5.77
CA LYS A 4 11.16 -17.44 5.02
C LYS A 4 10.91 -16.45 3.88
N PRO A 5 10.18 -16.85 2.81
CA PRO A 5 9.68 -15.89 1.81
C PRO A 5 8.85 -14.76 2.46
N GLY A 6 8.87 -13.57 1.85
CA GLY A 6 8.19 -12.36 2.32
C GLY A 6 9.15 -11.31 2.88
N LYS A 7 8.60 -10.25 3.49
CA LYS A 7 9.39 -9.17 4.09
C LYS A 7 10.31 -9.68 5.19
N LEU A 8 11.50 -9.10 5.30
CA LEU A 8 12.45 -9.44 6.37
C LEU A 8 11.84 -9.11 7.75
N PRO A 9 12.20 -9.90 8.80
CA PRO A 9 11.82 -9.54 10.16
C PRO A 9 12.28 -8.12 10.49
N PRO A 10 11.42 -7.25 11.04
CA PRO A 10 11.72 -5.85 11.28
C PRO A 10 13.02 -5.61 12.06
N ASP A 11 13.27 -6.40 13.11
CA ASP A 11 14.48 -6.24 13.95
C ASP A 11 15.77 -6.62 13.20
N LEU A 12 15.66 -7.52 12.21
CA LEU A 12 16.78 -7.86 11.35
C LEU A 12 17.03 -6.72 10.35
N LEU A 13 15.97 -6.23 9.69
CA LEU A 13 16.06 -5.13 8.75
C LEU A 13 16.68 -3.89 9.41
N GLN A 14 16.20 -3.53 10.61
CA GLN A 14 16.74 -2.39 11.37
C GLN A 14 18.26 -2.49 11.55
N LYS A 15 18.76 -3.66 11.96
CA LYS A 15 20.20 -3.89 12.13
C LYS A 15 20.99 -3.77 10.82
N LEU A 16 20.39 -4.17 9.70
CA LEU A 16 21.05 -4.11 8.39
C LEU A 16 21.19 -2.68 7.86
N VAL A 17 20.24 -1.80 8.18
CA VAL A 17 20.26 -0.41 7.70
C VAL A 17 21.00 0.56 8.63
N GLU A 18 21.24 0.21 9.89
CA GLU A 18 21.94 1.06 10.89
C GLU A 18 23.37 1.48 10.49
N GLY A 19 24.02 0.77 9.57
CA GLY A 19 25.39 1.06 9.15
C GLY A 19 25.52 1.95 7.92
N PHE A 20 24.41 2.40 7.33
CA PHE A 20 24.48 3.23 6.12
C PHE A 20 24.87 4.67 6.44
N VAL A 21 25.75 5.23 5.59
CA VAL A 21 26.08 6.67 5.65
C VAL A 21 24.88 7.45 5.08
N ILE A 22 24.37 8.35 5.87
CA ILE A 22 23.24 9.20 5.49
C ILE A 22 23.76 10.63 5.25
N HIS A 23 23.44 11.19 4.08
CA HIS A 23 23.79 12.56 3.75
C HIS A 23 22.94 13.55 4.57
N ASP A 24 23.50 14.71 4.92
CA ASP A 24 22.85 15.73 5.77
C ASP A 24 21.51 16.26 5.21
N SER A 25 21.31 16.20 3.88
CA SER A 25 20.04 16.57 3.26
C SER A 25 18.91 15.56 3.45
N VAL A 26 19.19 14.35 3.96
CA VAL A 26 18.17 13.32 4.15
C VAL A 26 17.39 13.61 5.42
N SER A 27 16.13 13.99 5.26
CA SER A 27 15.21 14.28 6.37
C SER A 27 14.51 13.03 6.92
N ILE A 28 14.24 12.04 6.05
CA ILE A 28 13.76 10.71 6.41
C ILE A 28 14.59 9.72 5.59
N GLY A 29 15.35 8.89 6.27
CA GLY A 29 16.18 7.84 5.68
C GLY A 29 15.55 6.45 5.84
N PRO A 30 16.33 5.38 5.57
CA PRO A 30 15.84 4.02 5.68
C PRO A 30 15.45 3.69 7.14
N GLY A 31 14.25 3.15 7.32
CA GLY A 31 13.73 2.80 8.63
C GLY A 31 12.45 1.99 8.55
N ILE A 32 12.09 1.33 9.64
CA ILE A 32 10.87 0.53 9.70
C ILE A 32 9.66 1.45 9.81
N GLY A 33 8.67 1.22 8.94
CA GLY A 33 7.42 1.99 8.88
C GLY A 33 7.54 3.26 8.04
N PHE A 34 8.60 3.39 7.23
CA PHE A 34 8.73 4.42 6.20
C PHE A 34 8.86 3.77 4.84
N ASP A 35 7.90 4.03 3.95
CA ASP A 35 7.88 3.47 2.59
C ASP A 35 8.73 4.31 1.62
N SER A 36 9.08 5.56 2.02
CA SER A 36 9.82 6.50 1.17
C SER A 36 10.89 7.24 1.94
N ALA A 37 12.00 7.52 1.26
CA ALA A 37 13.01 8.48 1.72
C ALA A 37 12.56 9.91 1.40
N VAL A 38 12.95 10.88 2.25
CA VAL A 38 12.67 12.31 2.07
C VAL A 38 13.98 13.10 2.11
N ILE A 39 14.28 13.80 1.03
CA ILE A 39 15.52 14.55 0.84
C ILE A 39 15.19 16.04 0.74
N ASP A 40 15.86 16.85 1.53
CA ASP A 40 15.75 18.31 1.48
C ASP A 40 16.51 18.86 0.27
N ILE A 41 15.80 19.48 -0.68
CA ILE A 41 16.36 20.10 -1.88
C ILE A 41 16.23 21.62 -1.88
N GLY A 42 16.07 22.21 -0.69
CA GLY A 42 15.99 23.66 -0.48
C GLY A 42 14.54 24.14 -0.29
N LYS A 43 13.79 24.44 -1.33
CA LYS A 43 12.40 24.95 -1.21
C LYS A 43 11.38 23.85 -0.93
N GLU A 44 11.64 22.64 -1.41
CA GLU A 44 10.77 21.48 -1.35
C GLU A 44 11.53 20.27 -0.83
N TYR A 45 10.81 19.20 -0.60
CA TYR A 45 11.37 17.87 -0.43
C TYR A 45 11.24 17.07 -1.72
N LEU A 46 12.29 16.34 -2.06
CA LEU A 46 12.25 15.21 -2.99
C LEU A 46 11.93 13.97 -2.17
N VAL A 47 10.86 13.28 -2.55
CA VAL A 47 10.45 11.98 -1.99
C VAL A 47 10.83 10.89 -2.99
N VAL A 48 11.43 9.82 -2.50
CA VAL A 48 11.93 8.71 -3.33
C VAL A 48 11.51 7.39 -2.71
N THR A 49 10.90 6.51 -3.51
CA THR A 49 10.61 5.12 -3.16
C THR A 49 11.15 4.17 -4.21
N SER A 50 11.29 2.90 -3.88
CA SER A 50 11.67 1.87 -4.84
C SER A 50 11.10 0.51 -4.45
N ASP A 51 10.07 0.07 -5.17
CA ASP A 51 9.43 -1.22 -4.94
C ASP A 51 9.47 -2.13 -6.17
N PRO A 52 9.76 -3.42 -5.95
CA PRO A 52 9.65 -4.46 -6.96
C PRO A 52 8.26 -5.09 -6.96
N ILE A 53 7.86 -5.64 -8.11
CA ILE A 53 6.70 -6.53 -8.25
C ILE A 53 7.20 -7.95 -8.56
N THR A 54 6.83 -8.90 -7.69
CA THR A 54 7.31 -10.29 -7.75
C THR A 54 6.21 -11.35 -7.74
N PHE A 55 4.96 -10.98 -7.41
CA PHE A 55 3.86 -11.93 -7.22
C PHE A 55 2.80 -11.90 -8.34
N VAL A 56 2.85 -10.93 -9.23
CA VAL A 56 1.85 -10.76 -10.29
C VAL A 56 2.54 -10.91 -11.64
N THR A 57 2.06 -11.81 -12.48
CA THR A 57 2.56 -12.00 -13.84
C THR A 57 1.72 -11.21 -14.86
N GLU A 58 0.40 -11.19 -14.69
CA GLU A 58 -0.50 -10.37 -15.51
C GLU A 58 -0.53 -8.93 -15.02
N ASP A 59 -0.55 -7.97 -15.96
CA ASP A 59 -0.61 -6.52 -15.69
C ASP A 59 0.52 -6.00 -14.77
N ILE A 60 1.65 -6.73 -14.71
CA ILE A 60 2.81 -6.38 -13.87
C ILE A 60 3.28 -4.94 -14.09
N GLY A 61 3.19 -4.43 -15.34
CA GLY A 61 3.52 -3.04 -15.66
C GLY A 61 2.61 -2.02 -14.99
N TYR A 62 1.31 -2.33 -14.85
CA TYR A 62 0.37 -1.49 -14.10
C TYR A 62 0.69 -1.48 -12.60
N TYR A 63 0.86 -2.67 -12.01
CA TYR A 63 1.21 -2.80 -10.60
C TYR A 63 2.50 -2.05 -10.27
N THR A 64 3.53 -2.13 -11.12
CA THR A 64 4.81 -1.41 -10.94
C THR A 64 4.60 0.09 -10.76
N VAL A 65 3.76 0.69 -11.59
CA VAL A 65 3.48 2.13 -11.47
C VAL A 65 2.57 2.42 -10.27
N ALA A 66 1.54 1.60 -10.07
CA ALA A 66 0.51 1.81 -9.05
C ALA A 66 1.08 1.79 -7.62
N VAL A 67 1.86 0.77 -7.27
CA VAL A 67 2.44 0.63 -5.92
C VAL A 67 3.37 1.80 -5.62
N ASN A 68 4.28 2.12 -6.55
CA ASN A 68 5.22 3.23 -6.35
C ASN A 68 4.51 4.61 -6.32
N ILE A 69 3.37 4.79 -7.01
CA ILE A 69 2.52 5.99 -6.84
C ILE A 69 2.03 6.09 -5.39
N ASN A 70 1.56 4.99 -4.83
CA ASN A 70 0.96 4.96 -3.51
C ASN A 70 1.97 5.38 -2.43
N ASP A 71 3.19 4.84 -2.49
CA ASP A 71 4.26 5.18 -1.55
C ASP A 71 4.62 6.68 -1.57
N ILE A 72 4.68 7.27 -2.77
CA ILE A 72 4.89 8.72 -2.90
C ILE A 72 3.67 9.47 -2.33
N ALA A 73 2.46 9.04 -2.68
CA ALA A 73 1.23 9.73 -2.31
C ALA A 73 1.02 9.80 -0.79
N VAL A 74 1.32 8.73 -0.03
CA VAL A 74 1.14 8.73 1.44
C VAL A 74 2.03 9.72 2.18
N THR A 75 3.08 10.21 1.53
CA THR A 75 3.89 11.33 2.07
C THR A 75 3.29 12.70 1.77
N GLY A 76 2.21 12.75 0.99
CA GLY A 76 1.62 13.99 0.49
C GLY A 76 2.33 14.57 -0.73
N ALA A 77 3.34 13.89 -1.28
CA ALA A 77 4.05 14.30 -2.49
C ALA A 77 3.25 13.96 -3.77
N GLU A 78 3.56 14.68 -4.85
CA GLU A 78 3.04 14.38 -6.18
C GLU A 78 4.10 13.59 -6.97
N PRO A 79 3.80 12.35 -7.40
CA PRO A 79 4.70 11.56 -8.22
C PRO A 79 4.97 12.25 -9.55
N SER A 80 6.22 12.26 -10.00
CA SER A 80 6.64 13.06 -11.18
C SER A 80 7.57 12.30 -12.11
N PHE A 81 8.54 11.58 -11.57
CA PHE A 81 9.55 10.87 -12.34
C PHE A 81 9.69 9.43 -11.88
N MET A 82 10.05 8.55 -12.81
CA MET A 82 10.26 7.13 -12.52
C MET A 82 11.40 6.58 -13.36
N THR A 83 12.26 5.74 -12.77
CA THR A 83 13.10 4.79 -13.50
C THR A 83 12.51 3.39 -13.39
N LEU A 84 12.70 2.56 -14.42
CA LEU A 84 12.10 1.24 -14.53
C LEU A 84 13.16 0.18 -14.81
N THR A 85 13.21 -0.86 -14.00
CA THR A 85 13.97 -2.08 -14.28
C THR A 85 13.01 -3.22 -14.59
N VAL A 86 13.24 -3.92 -15.72
CA VAL A 86 12.46 -5.10 -16.13
C VAL A 86 13.43 -6.25 -16.35
N LEU A 87 13.37 -7.24 -15.46
CA LEU A 87 14.10 -8.50 -15.61
C LEU A 87 13.11 -9.55 -16.12
N ILE A 88 13.32 -9.99 -17.34
CA ILE A 88 12.42 -10.90 -18.06
C ILE A 88 12.96 -12.31 -17.91
N SER A 89 12.14 -13.25 -17.44
CA SER A 89 12.49 -14.67 -17.41
C SER A 89 12.59 -15.22 -18.83
N GLN A 90 13.34 -16.30 -19.04
CA GLN A 90 13.42 -16.94 -20.36
C GLN A 90 12.06 -17.44 -20.86
N GLU A 91 11.19 -17.87 -19.95
CA GLU A 91 9.85 -18.35 -20.29
C GLU A 91 8.90 -17.22 -20.73
N ASP A 92 9.11 -16.00 -20.21
CA ASP A 92 8.32 -14.81 -20.57
C ASP A 92 8.95 -13.98 -21.69
N ALA A 93 10.09 -14.41 -22.25
CA ALA A 93 10.86 -13.67 -23.26
C ALA A 93 10.19 -13.66 -24.63
N ASP A 94 8.93 -13.24 -24.67
CA ASP A 94 8.12 -13.05 -25.85
C ASP A 94 7.89 -11.56 -26.11
N SER A 95 8.01 -11.14 -27.37
CA SER A 95 7.92 -9.73 -27.75
C SER A 95 6.56 -9.09 -27.46
N GLU A 96 5.47 -9.88 -27.50
CA GLU A 96 4.12 -9.39 -27.21
C GLU A 96 3.95 -9.18 -25.70
N LYS A 97 4.40 -10.15 -24.90
CA LYS A 97 4.39 -10.03 -23.42
C LYS A 97 5.21 -8.82 -22.97
N VAL A 98 6.43 -8.67 -23.48
CA VAL A 98 7.30 -7.52 -23.16
C VAL A 98 6.64 -6.21 -23.60
N SER A 99 6.07 -6.16 -24.80
CA SER A 99 5.37 -4.98 -25.30
C SER A 99 4.15 -4.62 -24.42
N LYS A 100 3.43 -5.62 -23.91
CA LYS A 100 2.31 -5.41 -22.98
C LYS A 100 2.79 -4.75 -21.70
N ILE A 101 3.88 -5.24 -21.09
CA ILE A 101 4.45 -4.64 -19.85
C ILE A 101 4.74 -3.15 -20.07
N PHE A 102 5.45 -2.81 -21.14
CA PHE A 102 5.79 -1.42 -21.45
C PHE A 102 4.57 -0.56 -21.81
N ASN A 103 3.54 -1.14 -22.44
CA ASN A 103 2.30 -0.43 -22.73
C ASN A 103 1.52 -0.14 -21.43
N ASP A 104 1.45 -1.09 -20.51
CA ASP A 104 0.80 -0.90 -19.21
C ASP A 104 1.51 0.19 -18.40
N VAL A 105 2.85 0.15 -18.31
CA VAL A 105 3.65 1.22 -17.68
C VAL A 105 3.39 2.57 -18.35
N ARG A 106 3.46 2.64 -19.70
CA ARG A 106 3.27 3.89 -20.45
C ARG A 106 1.90 4.49 -20.24
N ASN A 107 0.84 3.65 -20.28
CA ASN A 107 -0.53 4.11 -20.16
C ASN A 107 -0.79 4.62 -18.74
N THR A 108 -0.37 3.86 -17.72
CA THR A 108 -0.56 4.25 -16.32
C THR A 108 0.27 5.50 -15.98
N ALA A 109 1.55 5.54 -16.37
CA ALA A 109 2.39 6.71 -16.13
C ALA A 109 1.82 7.98 -16.80
N ARG A 110 1.29 7.85 -18.04
CA ARG A 110 0.64 8.96 -18.74
C ARG A 110 -0.62 9.46 -18.03
N GLU A 111 -1.44 8.54 -17.54
CA GLU A 111 -2.69 8.86 -16.81
C GLU A 111 -2.41 9.74 -15.59
N TYR A 112 -1.31 9.47 -14.88
CA TYR A 112 -0.92 10.20 -13.67
C TYR A 112 0.13 11.30 -13.89
N GLY A 113 0.52 11.56 -15.15
CA GLY A 113 1.46 12.63 -15.49
C GLY A 113 2.91 12.34 -15.09
N ILE A 114 3.28 11.05 -15.00
CA ILE A 114 4.61 10.60 -14.59
C ILE A 114 5.51 10.41 -15.81
N SER A 115 6.73 10.95 -15.76
CA SER A 115 7.74 10.75 -16.79
C SER A 115 8.64 9.58 -16.45
N VAL A 116 8.68 8.55 -17.30
CA VAL A 116 9.69 7.50 -17.22
C VAL A 116 10.99 8.05 -17.82
N ILE A 117 12.01 8.24 -17.00
CA ILE A 117 13.25 8.96 -17.35
C ILE A 117 14.45 8.05 -17.61
N GLY A 118 14.30 6.74 -17.44
CA GLY A 118 15.36 5.77 -17.67
C GLY A 118 15.06 4.43 -17.04
N GLY A 119 16.07 3.56 -17.05
CA GLY A 119 15.95 2.24 -16.44
C GLY A 119 16.84 1.20 -17.12
N HIS A 120 16.52 -0.08 -16.89
CA HIS A 120 17.22 -1.23 -17.45
C HIS A 120 16.23 -2.31 -17.88
N THR A 121 16.50 -3.00 -18.97
CA THR A 121 15.67 -4.12 -19.43
C THR A 121 16.56 -5.21 -20.00
N GLU A 122 16.39 -6.43 -19.50
CA GLU A 122 17.12 -7.59 -20.01
C GLU A 122 16.31 -8.88 -19.91
N VAL A 123 16.65 -9.86 -20.73
CA VAL A 123 16.23 -11.25 -20.55
C VAL A 123 17.32 -11.98 -19.79
N THR A 124 16.98 -12.62 -18.67
CA THR A 124 17.96 -13.30 -17.82
C THR A 124 17.50 -14.71 -17.40
N PRO A 125 18.41 -15.69 -17.42
CA PRO A 125 18.13 -17.05 -16.94
C PRO A 125 18.17 -17.16 -15.39
N SER A 126 18.44 -16.06 -14.68
CA SER A 126 18.65 -16.08 -13.23
C SER A 126 17.35 -16.04 -12.42
N ILE A 127 16.20 -15.91 -13.08
CA ILE A 127 14.88 -15.84 -12.46
C ILE A 127 13.89 -16.77 -13.17
N GLU A 128 12.93 -17.31 -12.39
CA GLU A 128 11.91 -18.22 -12.92
C GLU A 128 10.69 -17.45 -13.48
N SER A 129 10.41 -16.27 -12.98
CA SER A 129 9.32 -15.40 -13.46
C SER A 129 9.80 -13.95 -13.61
N THR A 130 9.16 -13.22 -14.51
CA THR A 130 9.50 -11.82 -14.77
C THR A 130 9.31 -10.96 -13.53
N ILE A 131 10.31 -10.11 -13.25
CA ILE A 131 10.30 -9.15 -12.14
C ILE A 131 10.40 -7.74 -12.72
N THR A 132 9.62 -6.83 -12.19
CA THR A 132 9.78 -5.40 -12.43
C THR A 132 10.13 -4.69 -11.13
N SER A 133 10.90 -3.62 -11.24
CA SER A 133 11.17 -2.71 -10.12
C SER A 133 11.20 -1.29 -10.64
N ALA A 134 10.62 -0.37 -9.90
CA ALA A 134 10.69 1.04 -10.23
C ALA A 134 11.25 1.84 -9.07
N THR A 135 11.98 2.90 -9.39
CA THR A 135 12.28 3.97 -8.42
C THR A 135 11.45 5.17 -8.82
N MET A 136 10.54 5.58 -7.96
CA MET A 136 9.68 6.73 -8.19
C MET A 136 10.12 7.92 -7.36
N MET A 137 10.00 9.09 -7.94
CA MET A 137 10.35 10.37 -7.35
C MET A 137 9.16 11.31 -7.42
N GLY A 138 8.90 11.99 -6.32
CA GLY A 138 7.84 13.01 -6.21
C GLY A 138 8.33 14.22 -5.43
N PHE A 139 7.54 15.28 -5.48
CA PHE A 139 7.87 16.54 -4.80
C PHE A 139 6.75 16.97 -3.86
N VAL A 140 7.14 17.58 -2.74
CA VAL A 140 6.21 18.15 -1.78
C VAL A 140 6.79 19.41 -1.14
N GLU A 141 5.96 20.46 -1.01
CA GLU A 141 6.33 21.63 -0.22
C GLU A 141 6.57 21.22 1.24
N LYS A 142 7.59 21.79 1.87
CA LYS A 142 8.02 21.37 3.23
C LYS A 142 6.90 21.33 4.26
N HIS A 143 5.99 22.29 4.22
CA HIS A 143 4.87 22.38 5.16
C HIS A 143 3.69 21.45 4.83
N LYS A 144 3.72 20.79 3.67
CA LYS A 144 2.70 19.83 3.21
C LYS A 144 3.12 18.36 3.31
N LEU A 145 4.36 18.13 3.74
CA LEU A 145 4.86 16.77 3.97
C LEU A 145 4.03 16.11 5.08
N VAL A 146 3.52 14.92 4.78
CA VAL A 146 2.88 14.04 5.76
C VAL A 146 3.87 12.96 6.16
N ARG A 147 4.13 12.83 7.46
CA ARG A 147 5.05 11.84 7.99
C ARG A 147 4.27 10.65 8.54
N GLN A 148 4.72 9.43 8.27
CA GLN A 148 4.07 8.23 8.80
C GLN A 148 4.12 8.15 10.33
N ASP A 149 5.09 8.79 10.97
CA ASP A 149 5.26 8.88 12.43
C ASP A 149 4.51 10.07 13.07
N GLY A 150 3.62 10.73 12.34
CA GLY A 150 2.98 11.97 12.78
C GLY A 150 1.67 11.83 13.57
N ALA A 151 1.11 10.61 13.70
CA ALA A 151 -0.15 10.39 14.42
C ALA A 151 -0.03 10.74 15.92
N LYS A 152 -1.07 11.38 16.49
CA LYS A 152 -1.09 11.83 17.88
C LYS A 152 -2.33 11.34 18.59
N PRO A 153 -2.26 11.05 19.92
CA PRO A 153 -3.44 10.78 20.72
C PRO A 153 -4.49 11.88 20.57
N GLY A 154 -5.75 11.46 20.33
CA GLY A 154 -6.86 12.36 20.03
C GLY A 154 -7.14 12.57 18.55
N ASP A 155 -6.24 12.17 17.65
CA ASP A 155 -6.53 12.17 16.22
C ASP A 155 -7.60 11.12 15.88
N VAL A 156 -8.39 11.42 14.87
CA VAL A 156 -9.38 10.50 14.30
C VAL A 156 -8.75 9.66 13.19
N VAL A 157 -9.00 8.36 13.19
CA VAL A 157 -8.57 7.46 12.12
C VAL A 157 -9.65 7.40 11.05
N VAL A 158 -9.28 7.78 9.84
CA VAL A 158 -10.17 7.72 8.68
C VAL A 158 -9.63 6.72 7.66
N MET A 159 -10.54 6.13 6.90
CA MET A 159 -10.23 5.22 5.79
C MET A 159 -11.00 5.65 4.54
N MET A 160 -10.35 5.57 3.40
CA MET A 160 -10.96 5.70 2.07
C MET A 160 -10.58 4.46 1.24
N GLY A 161 -11.52 3.95 0.45
CA GLY A 161 -11.36 2.67 -0.25
C GLY A 161 -11.91 1.50 0.57
N LEU A 162 -11.64 0.28 0.13
CA LEU A 162 -12.24 -0.96 0.65
C LEU A 162 -11.16 -1.98 1.04
N ALA A 163 -11.30 -2.61 2.20
CA ALA A 163 -10.37 -3.63 2.67
C ALA A 163 -10.31 -4.84 1.71
N GLY A 164 -9.10 -5.35 1.46
CA GLY A 164 -8.86 -6.57 0.70
C GLY A 164 -9.13 -6.50 -0.80
N VAL A 165 -9.20 -5.30 -1.40
CA VAL A 165 -9.49 -5.12 -2.84
C VAL A 165 -8.47 -5.84 -3.72
N GLU A 166 -7.20 -5.58 -3.51
CA GLU A 166 -6.13 -6.19 -4.29
C GLU A 166 -6.08 -7.70 -4.10
N GLY A 167 -6.07 -8.17 -2.86
CA GLY A 167 -6.02 -9.60 -2.57
C GLY A 167 -7.23 -10.36 -3.13
N THR A 168 -8.43 -9.75 -3.10
CA THR A 168 -9.62 -10.32 -3.74
C THR A 168 -9.40 -10.47 -5.25
N SER A 169 -8.80 -9.47 -5.90
CA SER A 169 -8.50 -9.53 -7.33
C SER A 169 -7.50 -10.64 -7.67
N ILE A 170 -6.44 -10.75 -6.89
CA ILE A 170 -5.41 -11.79 -7.08
C ILE A 170 -6.03 -13.18 -6.89
N ILE A 171 -6.75 -13.42 -5.79
CA ILE A 171 -7.40 -14.71 -5.51
C ILE A 171 -8.35 -15.12 -6.64
N ALA A 172 -9.15 -14.17 -7.15
CA ALA A 172 -10.10 -14.45 -8.22
C ALA A 172 -9.45 -14.77 -9.57
N ARG A 173 -8.20 -14.38 -9.77
CA ARG A 173 -7.41 -14.70 -10.97
C ARG A 173 -6.72 -16.05 -10.87
N GLU A 174 -6.25 -16.40 -9.68
CA GLU A 174 -5.44 -17.60 -9.44
C GLU A 174 -6.29 -18.86 -9.15
N LEU A 175 -7.52 -18.70 -8.63
CA LEU A 175 -8.35 -19.83 -8.23
C LEU A 175 -9.58 -19.99 -9.12
N ASP A 176 -10.00 -21.26 -9.34
CA ASP A 176 -11.32 -21.57 -9.90
C ASP A 176 -12.40 -21.39 -8.82
N LEU A 177 -13.15 -20.32 -8.93
CA LEU A 177 -14.24 -19.95 -8.02
C LEU A 177 -15.64 -20.32 -8.57
N SER A 178 -15.74 -20.98 -9.71
CA SER A 178 -17.01 -21.28 -10.42
C SER A 178 -18.02 -22.07 -9.61
N GLY A 179 -17.54 -22.86 -8.62
CA GLY A 179 -18.41 -23.60 -7.70
C GLY A 179 -19.14 -22.74 -6.64
N SER A 180 -18.74 -21.47 -6.46
CA SER A 180 -19.23 -20.62 -5.36
C SER A 180 -19.68 -19.23 -5.80
N PHE A 181 -19.27 -18.79 -6.99
CA PHE A 181 -19.54 -17.46 -7.54
C PHE A 181 -20.05 -17.56 -8.98
N SER A 182 -20.88 -16.62 -9.39
CA SER A 182 -21.27 -16.51 -10.79
C SER A 182 -20.10 -15.99 -11.64
N THR A 183 -20.14 -16.22 -12.94
CA THR A 183 -19.14 -15.69 -13.88
C THR A 183 -19.00 -14.17 -13.75
N GLU A 184 -20.11 -13.44 -13.61
CA GLU A 184 -20.12 -11.99 -13.45
C GLU A 184 -19.44 -11.56 -12.12
N GLU A 185 -19.71 -12.26 -11.01
CA GLU A 185 -19.05 -12.00 -9.73
C GLU A 185 -17.53 -12.23 -9.82
N ILE A 186 -17.10 -13.31 -10.49
CA ILE A 186 -15.68 -13.64 -10.68
C ILE A 186 -15.00 -12.55 -11.52
N GLU A 187 -15.56 -12.19 -12.67
CA GLU A 187 -14.97 -11.15 -13.54
C GLU A 187 -14.94 -9.78 -12.85
N ARG A 188 -15.94 -9.47 -12.04
CA ARG A 188 -15.92 -8.25 -11.22
C ARG A 188 -14.81 -8.28 -10.18
N MET A 189 -14.62 -9.38 -9.46
CA MET A 189 -13.52 -9.54 -8.49
C MET A 189 -12.16 -9.45 -9.18
N LYS A 190 -11.96 -10.12 -10.32
CA LYS A 190 -10.74 -10.01 -11.11
C LYS A 190 -10.39 -8.58 -11.47
N ASN A 191 -11.41 -7.75 -11.75
CA ASN A 191 -11.22 -6.35 -12.13
C ASN A 191 -11.02 -5.40 -10.94
N PHE A 192 -11.08 -5.84 -9.70
CA PHE A 192 -10.98 -4.96 -8.52
C PHE A 192 -9.69 -4.13 -8.48
N TYR A 193 -8.60 -4.62 -9.08
CA TYR A 193 -7.36 -3.86 -9.17
C TYR A 193 -7.50 -2.59 -10.03
N ARG A 194 -8.51 -2.52 -10.93
CA ARG A 194 -8.85 -1.37 -11.77
C ARG A 194 -10.07 -0.61 -11.25
N ASP A 195 -11.10 -1.32 -10.81
CA ASP A 195 -12.36 -0.75 -10.30
C ASP A 195 -12.84 -1.54 -9.07
N PRO A 196 -12.72 -0.98 -7.85
CA PRO A 196 -12.46 0.42 -7.47
C PRO A 196 -11.01 0.91 -7.61
N GLY A 197 -10.07 0.03 -8.00
CA GLY A 197 -8.68 0.38 -8.26
C GLY A 197 -7.77 0.34 -7.03
N ILE A 198 -6.46 0.12 -7.30
CA ILE A 198 -5.44 0.01 -6.26
C ILE A 198 -4.61 1.29 -6.08
N ILE A 199 -4.79 2.31 -6.91
CA ILE A 199 -4.10 3.59 -6.79
C ILE A 199 -4.88 4.52 -5.86
N ILE A 200 -4.17 5.13 -4.91
CA ILE A 200 -4.77 5.99 -3.87
C ILE A 200 -4.54 7.49 -4.09
N LEU A 201 -3.80 7.89 -5.12
CA LEU A 201 -3.38 9.29 -5.32
C LEU A 201 -4.54 10.28 -5.28
N ASP A 202 -5.67 9.96 -5.94
CA ASP A 202 -6.83 10.85 -5.95
C ASP A 202 -7.54 10.92 -4.58
N LYS A 203 -7.47 9.84 -3.79
CA LYS A 203 -7.96 9.84 -2.40
C LYS A 203 -7.11 10.78 -1.54
N VAL A 204 -5.78 10.71 -1.69
CA VAL A 204 -4.83 11.61 -1.00
C VAL A 204 -5.05 13.06 -1.45
N ARG A 205 -5.16 13.31 -2.76
CA ARG A 205 -5.45 14.64 -3.31
C ARG A 205 -6.77 15.20 -2.78
N CYS A 206 -7.82 14.36 -2.68
CA CYS A 206 -9.09 14.78 -2.09
C CYS A 206 -8.90 15.20 -0.64
N LEU A 207 -8.30 14.35 0.19
CA LEU A 207 -8.11 14.60 1.62
C LEU A 207 -7.31 15.88 1.88
N LYS A 208 -6.24 16.10 1.12
CA LYS A 208 -5.36 17.27 1.22
C LYS A 208 -6.02 18.60 0.83
N LYS A 209 -7.16 18.59 0.14
CA LYS A 209 -7.95 19.83 -0.11
C LYS A 209 -8.60 20.37 1.18
N PHE A 210 -8.84 19.52 2.17
CA PHE A 210 -9.59 19.87 3.37
C PHE A 210 -8.74 19.94 4.64
N THR A 211 -7.67 19.13 4.70
CA THR A 211 -6.80 19.02 5.86
C THR A 211 -5.38 18.62 5.45
N THR A 212 -4.42 18.84 6.32
CA THR A 212 -3.12 18.18 6.27
C THR A 212 -3.18 17.00 7.25
N PRO A 213 -3.26 15.74 6.76
CA PRO A 213 -3.26 14.58 7.64
C PRO A 213 -2.04 14.57 8.55
N THR A 214 -2.21 14.09 9.76
CA THR A 214 -1.07 13.94 10.69
C THR A 214 -0.22 12.74 10.34
N SER A 215 -0.84 11.68 9.77
CA SER A 215 -0.15 10.52 9.22
C SER A 215 -0.99 9.88 8.13
N MET A 216 -0.35 9.16 7.19
CA MET A 216 -1.00 8.38 6.13
C MET A 216 -0.25 7.07 5.89
N HIS A 217 -0.97 6.05 5.45
CA HIS A 217 -0.43 4.76 5.03
C HIS A 217 -1.35 4.09 4.00
N ASP A 218 -0.79 3.39 3.04
CA ASP A 218 -1.50 2.49 2.14
C ASP A 218 -1.33 1.04 2.64
N PRO A 219 -2.39 0.37 3.01
CA PRO A 219 -2.33 -1.02 3.45
C PRO A 219 -1.90 -1.94 2.32
N THR A 220 -0.70 -2.50 2.39
CA THR A 220 -0.18 -3.53 1.50
C THR A 220 -0.22 -4.90 2.19
N GLU A 221 0.88 -5.67 2.20
CA GLU A 221 0.96 -6.97 2.85
C GLU A 221 0.53 -6.94 4.33
N GLY A 222 -0.31 -7.90 4.72
CA GLY A 222 -0.90 -7.95 6.05
C GLY A 222 -2.08 -7.01 6.25
N GLY A 223 -2.50 -6.33 5.18
CA GLY A 223 -3.75 -5.57 5.06
C GLY A 223 -3.91 -4.43 6.04
N ILE A 224 -5.18 -4.10 6.29
CA ILE A 224 -5.59 -2.98 7.17
C ILE A 224 -4.99 -3.13 8.59
N ALA A 225 -4.98 -4.35 9.11
CA ALA A 225 -4.49 -4.58 10.48
C ALA A 225 -3.00 -4.28 10.60
N GLN A 226 -2.20 -4.74 9.64
CA GLN A 226 -0.75 -4.51 9.65
C GLN A 226 -0.42 -3.02 9.48
N ALA A 227 -1.07 -2.32 8.56
CA ALA A 227 -0.88 -0.88 8.35
C ALA A 227 -1.17 -0.07 9.64
N ILE A 228 -2.22 -0.43 10.39
CA ILE A 228 -2.52 0.21 11.68
C ILE A 228 -1.43 -0.07 12.71
N HIS A 229 -0.89 -1.29 12.77
CA HIS A 229 0.23 -1.61 13.65
C HIS A 229 1.50 -0.84 13.28
N GLU A 230 1.76 -0.64 11.99
CA GLU A 230 2.90 0.12 11.48
C GLU A 230 2.80 1.60 11.84
N LEU A 231 1.62 2.22 11.63
CA LEU A 231 1.35 3.60 12.05
C LEU A 231 1.51 3.77 13.58
N ALA A 232 0.97 2.82 14.37
CA ALA A 232 1.08 2.85 15.82
C ALA A 232 2.54 2.75 16.28
N ARG A 233 3.32 1.89 15.64
CA ARG A 233 4.76 1.72 15.92
C ARG A 233 5.55 2.96 15.54
N ALA A 234 5.37 3.47 14.31
CA ALA A 234 6.06 4.65 13.81
C ALA A 234 5.78 5.88 14.70
N SER A 235 4.53 6.11 15.04
CA SER A 235 4.09 7.27 15.84
C SER A 235 4.24 7.07 17.36
N ASN A 236 4.64 5.87 17.80
CA ASN A 236 4.74 5.53 19.24
C ASN A 236 3.42 5.76 20.01
N THR A 237 2.28 5.40 19.40
CA THR A 237 0.92 5.63 19.91
C THR A 237 0.13 4.33 20.01
N GLY A 238 -1.08 4.37 20.56
CA GLY A 238 -2.09 3.33 20.49
C GLY A 238 -3.17 3.66 19.49
N PHE A 239 -3.98 2.67 19.12
CA PHE A 239 -5.12 2.85 18.22
C PHE A 239 -6.32 2.07 18.78
N LEU A 240 -7.52 2.63 18.61
CA LEU A 240 -8.79 1.92 18.83
C LEU A 240 -9.57 1.96 17.52
N ILE A 241 -9.73 0.80 16.88
CA ILE A 241 -10.41 0.66 15.58
C ILE A 241 -11.77 0.00 15.80
N GLU A 242 -12.80 0.54 15.15
CA GLU A 242 -14.17 0.04 15.20
C GLU A 242 -14.40 -0.90 14.00
N PHE A 243 -14.46 -2.21 14.26
CA PHE A 243 -14.52 -3.25 13.23
C PHE A 243 -15.66 -3.04 12.22
N GLU A 244 -16.86 -2.74 12.73
CA GLU A 244 -18.06 -2.58 11.91
C GLU A 244 -18.02 -1.36 10.99
N LYS A 245 -17.07 -0.44 11.23
CA LYS A 245 -16.88 0.76 10.41
C LYS A 245 -15.85 0.59 9.29
N ILE A 246 -15.09 -0.52 9.29
CA ILE A 246 -14.12 -0.80 8.24
C ILE A 246 -14.88 -1.14 6.94
N PRO A 247 -14.74 -0.34 5.88
CA PRO A 247 -15.44 -0.60 4.64
C PRO A 247 -14.83 -1.82 3.92
N VAL A 248 -15.68 -2.72 3.48
CA VAL A 248 -15.29 -3.93 2.74
C VAL A 248 -16.34 -4.27 1.70
N HIS A 249 -15.91 -4.75 0.52
CA HIS A 249 -16.84 -5.12 -0.54
C HIS A 249 -17.61 -6.42 -0.19
N PRO A 250 -18.91 -6.54 -0.50
CA PRO A 250 -19.69 -7.75 -0.24
C PRO A 250 -19.07 -9.03 -0.84
N LEU A 251 -18.46 -8.94 -2.04
CA LEU A 251 -17.76 -10.08 -2.66
C LEU A 251 -16.52 -10.49 -1.87
N THR A 252 -15.74 -9.55 -1.35
CA THR A 252 -14.61 -9.84 -0.47
C THR A 252 -15.08 -10.52 0.81
N LEU A 253 -16.19 -10.06 1.43
CA LEU A 253 -16.79 -10.71 2.60
C LEU A 253 -17.30 -12.13 2.29
N LYS A 254 -17.92 -12.34 1.13
CA LYS A 254 -18.37 -13.66 0.69
C LYS A 254 -17.17 -14.58 0.48
N LEU A 255 -16.13 -14.09 -0.21
CA LEU A 255 -14.91 -14.83 -0.50
C LEU A 255 -14.19 -15.23 0.80
N SER A 256 -14.04 -14.28 1.76
CA SER A 256 -13.37 -14.54 3.03
C SER A 256 -14.06 -15.64 3.86
N LYS A 257 -15.39 -15.74 3.79
CA LYS A 257 -16.16 -16.80 4.46
C LYS A 257 -16.00 -18.16 3.80
N ILE A 258 -15.91 -18.17 2.46
CA ILE A 258 -15.80 -19.42 1.67
C ILE A 258 -14.40 -20.03 1.83
N LEU A 259 -13.36 -19.18 1.78
CA LEU A 259 -11.96 -19.62 1.84
C LEU A 259 -11.36 -19.54 3.26
N ASP A 260 -12.16 -19.19 4.27
CA ASP A 260 -11.79 -19.12 5.69
C ASP A 260 -10.53 -18.27 5.95
N PHE A 261 -10.53 -17.04 5.47
CA PHE A 261 -9.47 -16.07 5.75
C PHE A 261 -10.00 -14.77 6.40
N ASN A 262 -9.10 -14.05 7.08
CA ASN A 262 -9.43 -12.76 7.68
C ASN A 262 -9.07 -11.61 6.74
N TYR A 263 -10.08 -10.95 6.15
CA TYR A 263 -9.86 -9.84 5.22
C TYR A 263 -9.10 -8.63 5.82
N LEU A 264 -9.00 -8.51 7.16
CA LEU A 264 -8.17 -7.49 7.79
C LEU A 264 -6.68 -7.71 7.58
N GLY A 265 -6.27 -8.96 7.30
CA GLY A 265 -4.90 -9.34 7.01
C GLY A 265 -4.62 -9.63 5.54
N LEU A 266 -5.58 -9.37 4.65
CA LEU A 266 -5.44 -9.54 3.21
C LEU A 266 -4.90 -8.26 2.58
N ILE A 267 -3.92 -8.37 1.70
CA ILE A 267 -3.33 -7.26 0.95
C ILE A 267 -4.42 -6.33 0.39
N SER A 268 -4.29 -5.02 0.64
CA SER A 268 -5.36 -4.03 0.52
C SER A 268 -4.96 -2.75 -0.21
N SER A 269 -4.00 -2.81 -1.14
CA SER A 269 -3.71 -1.64 -1.99
C SER A 269 -4.99 -1.09 -2.62
N GLY A 270 -5.07 0.23 -2.74
CA GLY A 270 -6.31 0.95 -3.08
C GLY A 270 -7.06 1.50 -1.87
N SER A 271 -6.69 1.09 -0.66
CA SER A 271 -7.15 1.71 0.58
C SER A 271 -6.15 2.75 1.07
N LEU A 272 -6.65 3.83 1.62
CA LEU A 272 -5.87 4.84 2.33
C LEU A 272 -6.31 4.86 3.79
N ILE A 273 -5.39 4.66 4.72
CA ILE A 273 -5.60 4.96 6.14
C ILE A 273 -4.90 6.28 6.44
N ALA A 274 -5.61 7.19 7.09
CA ALA A 274 -5.04 8.46 7.51
C ALA A 274 -5.47 8.80 8.94
N THR A 275 -4.63 9.57 9.63
CA THR A 275 -5.01 10.23 10.88
C THR A 275 -5.15 11.72 10.66
N VAL A 276 -6.21 12.28 11.23
CA VAL A 276 -6.53 13.71 11.09
C VAL A 276 -6.96 14.27 12.45
N LYS A 277 -6.71 15.55 12.67
CA LYS A 277 -7.15 16.20 13.91
C LYS A 277 -8.68 16.16 14.02
N GLU A 278 -9.20 15.82 15.18
CA GLU A 278 -10.64 15.74 15.42
C GLU A 278 -11.37 17.02 15.00
N SER A 279 -10.78 18.19 15.28
CA SER A 279 -11.35 19.50 14.93
C SER A 279 -11.49 19.77 13.43
N GLU A 280 -10.82 18.99 12.57
CA GLU A 280 -10.82 19.16 11.12
C GLU A 280 -11.76 18.19 10.42
N VAL A 281 -12.17 17.10 11.08
CA VAL A 281 -12.98 16.01 10.50
C VAL A 281 -14.27 16.50 9.86
N SER A 282 -14.99 17.43 10.52
CA SER A 282 -16.27 17.96 10.03
C SER A 282 -16.17 18.75 8.73
N ARG A 283 -14.98 19.18 8.34
CA ARG A 283 -14.72 19.94 7.11
C ARG A 283 -14.43 19.05 5.91
N ILE A 284 -14.09 17.76 6.16
CA ILE A 284 -13.67 16.84 5.12
C ILE A 284 -14.89 16.35 4.35
N SER A 285 -14.92 16.62 3.04
CA SER A 285 -15.97 16.18 2.14
C SER A 285 -15.35 15.41 0.98
N CYS A 286 -14.80 14.21 1.30
CA CYS A 286 -14.30 13.27 0.30
C CYS A 286 -15.26 12.11 0.13
N PRO A 287 -15.48 11.65 -1.13
CA PRO A 287 -16.24 10.43 -1.38
C PRO A 287 -15.65 9.26 -0.58
N ASP A 288 -16.52 8.38 -0.11
CA ASP A 288 -16.17 7.11 0.54
C ASP A 288 -15.31 7.21 1.81
N LEU A 289 -15.09 8.42 2.35
CA LEU A 289 -14.39 8.59 3.61
C LEU A 289 -15.23 8.02 4.76
N LYS A 290 -14.62 7.13 5.54
CA LYS A 290 -15.19 6.56 6.77
C LYS A 290 -14.30 6.85 7.96
N ILE A 291 -14.89 7.25 9.06
CA ILE A 291 -14.22 7.27 10.35
C ILE A 291 -14.23 5.84 10.88
N ILE A 292 -13.06 5.25 11.07
CA ILE A 292 -12.92 3.87 11.51
C ILE A 292 -12.35 3.72 12.91
N GLY A 293 -11.99 4.83 13.58
CA GLY A 293 -11.44 4.76 14.92
C GLY A 293 -10.78 6.04 15.38
N LYS A 294 -9.92 5.91 16.38
CA LYS A 294 -9.14 7.02 16.95
C LYS A 294 -7.75 6.58 17.39
N VAL A 295 -6.83 7.53 17.40
CA VAL A 295 -5.50 7.38 17.99
C VAL A 295 -5.59 7.55 19.51
N THR A 296 -4.94 6.67 20.26
CA THR A 296 -4.94 6.65 21.72
C THR A 296 -3.52 6.71 22.26
N GLU A 297 -3.39 6.80 23.58
CA GLU A 297 -2.09 6.70 24.24
C GLU A 297 -1.44 5.34 23.99
N LYS A 298 -0.12 5.30 23.89
CA LYS A 298 0.67 4.07 23.66
C LYS A 298 0.29 2.95 24.66
N SER A 299 0.04 3.31 25.91
CA SER A 299 -0.31 2.37 26.97
C SER A 299 -1.60 1.59 26.70
N SER A 300 -2.48 2.11 25.86
CA SER A 300 -3.73 1.43 25.45
C SER A 300 -3.47 0.30 24.45
N GLY A 301 -2.31 0.29 23.78
CA GLY A 301 -2.01 -0.66 22.71
C GLY A 301 -2.85 -0.43 21.46
N VAL A 302 -2.82 -1.40 20.55
CA VAL A 302 -3.59 -1.38 19.30
C VAL A 302 -4.78 -2.32 19.45
N LYS A 303 -5.98 -1.75 19.50
CA LYS A 303 -7.22 -2.44 19.89
C LYS A 303 -8.27 -2.39 18.78
N LEU A 304 -9.10 -3.43 18.77
CA LEU A 304 -10.28 -3.57 17.91
C LEU A 304 -11.53 -3.58 18.79
N LEU A 305 -12.46 -2.70 18.50
CA LEU A 305 -13.81 -2.72 19.08
C LEU A 305 -14.72 -3.50 18.11
N ARG A 306 -15.22 -4.65 18.56
CA ARG A 306 -16.14 -5.51 17.80
C ARG A 306 -17.33 -5.88 18.66
N GLN A 307 -18.53 -5.58 18.20
CA GLN A 307 -19.79 -5.87 18.94
C GLN A 307 -19.77 -5.41 20.40
N GLY A 308 -19.21 -4.21 20.63
CA GLY A 308 -19.09 -3.64 21.98
C GLY A 308 -17.98 -4.23 22.86
N ARG A 309 -17.21 -5.19 22.37
CA ARG A 309 -16.06 -5.78 23.07
C ARG A 309 -14.76 -5.22 22.53
N VAL A 310 -13.83 -4.90 23.43
CA VAL A 310 -12.48 -4.45 23.06
C VAL A 310 -11.53 -5.63 23.15
N GLU A 311 -10.86 -5.92 22.05
CA GLU A 311 -9.85 -6.98 21.90
C GLU A 311 -8.57 -6.42 21.27
N ASP A 312 -7.49 -7.19 21.26
CA ASP A 312 -6.29 -6.79 20.52
C ASP A 312 -6.57 -6.87 19.01
N LEU A 313 -6.11 -5.85 18.25
CA LEU A 313 -6.13 -5.95 16.78
C LEU A 313 -5.21 -7.10 16.37
N PRO A 314 -5.69 -8.08 15.59
CA PRO A 314 -4.88 -9.21 15.19
C PRO A 314 -3.63 -8.77 14.39
N ARG A 315 -2.56 -9.55 14.50
CA ARG A 315 -1.33 -9.36 13.73
C ARG A 315 -1.23 -10.43 12.65
N PHE A 316 -0.83 -10.02 11.49
CA PHE A 316 -0.61 -10.89 10.34
C PHE A 316 0.87 -10.86 9.95
N PRO A 317 1.71 -11.74 10.51
CA PRO A 317 3.15 -11.79 10.18
C PRO A 317 3.41 -12.25 8.74
N GLN A 318 2.40 -12.83 8.11
CA GLN A 318 2.32 -13.16 6.69
C GLN A 318 0.93 -12.75 6.21
N ASP A 319 0.85 -12.28 4.97
CA ASP A 319 -0.43 -11.95 4.37
C ASP A 319 -1.36 -13.17 4.29
N GLU A 320 -2.65 -12.96 4.49
CA GLU A 320 -3.66 -14.02 4.42
C GLU A 320 -3.72 -14.68 3.03
N ILE A 321 -3.30 -13.98 1.98
CA ILE A 321 -3.21 -14.53 0.62
C ILE A 321 -2.28 -15.74 0.54
N THR A 322 -1.21 -15.75 1.34
CA THR A 322 -0.23 -16.85 1.35
C THR A 322 -0.81 -18.17 1.86
N LYS A 323 -1.87 -18.12 2.68
CA LYS A 323 -2.58 -19.34 3.13
C LYS A 323 -3.46 -19.93 2.04
N ILE A 324 -3.83 -19.11 1.06
CA ILE A 324 -4.81 -19.46 0.03
C ILE A 324 -4.09 -19.94 -1.23
N LEU A 325 -2.96 -19.34 -1.57
CA LEU A 325 -2.20 -19.61 -2.80
C LEU A 325 -0.94 -20.46 -2.56
N ALA A 326 -0.71 -20.96 -1.33
CA ALA A 326 0.45 -21.80 -0.98
C ALA A 326 0.30 -23.26 -1.39
#